data_005ee711a8c63d92e79c781cc15c5b4d
#
_entry.id   005ee711a8c63d92e79c781cc15c5b4d
#
_cell.length_a   1.000
_cell.length_b   1.000
_cell.length_c   1.000
_cell.angle_alpha   90.00
_cell.angle_beta   90.00
_cell.angle_gamma   90.00
#
_symmetry.space_group_name_H-M   'P 1'
#
loop_
_entity.id
_entity.type
_entity.pdbx_description
1 polymer ?
#
loop_
_entity_poly.entity_id
_entity_poly.type
_entity_poly.pdbx_seq_one_letter_code
_entity_poly.pdbx_strand_id
1 'polypeptide(L)'
;LVADDAVEIRRISDSLYGSAPEIIRHYIEIRGIGIIDVQQLFGMGAVQFDSDIEIVIHLEPWQDGKFYDRLGLEGDTYTILGVQLPYVTIPVRPGRNLAGIVEIAAMKNRQMRYGYNSARDFMTQFDKKMDELARQAKEKQ
;
A
#
# COMPACT_ATOMS: atom_id res chain seq x y z
N LEU A 1 -3.77 -4.49 -14.54
CA LEU A 1 -5.05 -4.73 -13.88
C LEU A 1 -5.34 -6.22 -13.76
N VAL A 2 -5.68 -6.69 -12.57
CA VAL A 2 -6.23 -8.05 -12.36
C VAL A 2 -7.76 -7.98 -12.26
N ALA A 3 -8.26 -7.14 -11.37
CA ALA A 3 -9.69 -6.93 -11.13
C ALA A 3 -9.95 -5.47 -10.71
N ASP A 4 -11.17 -5.01 -10.91
CA ASP A 4 -11.62 -3.69 -10.47
C ASP A 4 -12.42 -3.80 -9.16
N ASP A 5 -13.70 -4.11 -9.26
CA ASP A 5 -14.65 -4.02 -8.14
C ASP A 5 -14.60 -5.25 -7.22
N ALA A 6 -14.58 -6.44 -7.79
CA ALA A 6 -14.60 -7.69 -7.04
C ALA A 6 -13.37 -8.56 -7.37
N VAL A 7 -12.76 -9.09 -6.34
CA VAL A 7 -11.60 -9.99 -6.42
C VAL A 7 -11.95 -11.33 -5.81
N GLU A 8 -11.79 -12.40 -6.56
CA GLU A 8 -11.83 -13.76 -6.05
C GLU A 8 -10.46 -14.13 -5.48
N ILE A 9 -10.41 -14.54 -4.23
CA ILE A 9 -9.17 -14.83 -3.53
C ILE A 9 -9.05 -16.32 -3.26
N ARG A 10 -7.91 -16.90 -3.63
CA ARG A 10 -7.54 -18.28 -3.35
C ARG A 10 -6.31 -18.32 -2.46
N ARG A 11 -6.31 -19.23 -1.50
CA ARG A 11 -5.11 -19.54 -0.72
C ARG A 11 -4.42 -20.77 -1.30
N ILE A 12 -3.13 -20.64 -1.59
CA ILE A 12 -2.25 -21.74 -1.98
C ILE A 12 -1.07 -21.74 -1.01
N SER A 13 -1.00 -22.74 -0.12
CA SER A 13 -0.03 -22.79 0.97
C SER A 13 -0.16 -21.54 1.88
N ASP A 14 0.86 -20.73 2.00
CA ASP A 14 0.87 -19.50 2.82
C ASP A 14 0.70 -18.22 1.98
N SER A 15 0.37 -18.36 0.71
CA SER A 15 0.19 -17.24 -0.21
C SER A 15 -1.26 -17.10 -0.65
N LEU A 16 -1.65 -15.87 -0.94
CA LEU A 16 -2.97 -15.52 -1.47
C LEU A 16 -2.84 -15.04 -2.91
N TYR A 17 -3.74 -15.52 -3.77
CA TYR A 17 -3.82 -15.13 -5.18
C TYR A 17 -5.18 -14.51 -5.46
N GLY A 18 -5.19 -13.36 -6.10
CA GLY A 18 -6.39 -12.66 -6.52
C GLY A 18 -6.60 -12.78 -8.02
N SER A 19 -7.85 -12.97 -8.43
CA SER A 19 -8.29 -12.94 -9.83
C SER A 19 -9.65 -12.28 -9.95
N ALA A 20 -10.01 -11.84 -11.16
CA ALA A 20 -11.35 -11.32 -11.40
C ALA A 20 -12.35 -12.45 -11.60
N PRO A 21 -13.62 -12.28 -11.18
CA PRO A 21 -14.72 -13.08 -11.68
C PRO A 21 -14.74 -13.04 -13.22
N GLU A 22 -15.02 -14.18 -13.85
CA GLU A 22 -14.91 -14.31 -15.31
C GLU A 22 -15.69 -13.24 -16.09
N ILE A 23 -16.90 -12.93 -15.62
CA ILE A 23 -17.82 -12.04 -16.32
C ILE A 23 -17.35 -10.57 -16.36
N ILE A 24 -16.56 -10.14 -15.37
CA ILE A 24 -16.06 -8.75 -15.25
C ILE A 24 -14.56 -8.65 -15.52
N ARG A 25 -13.93 -9.73 -15.93
CA ARG A 25 -12.48 -9.77 -16.18
C ARG A 25 -12.05 -8.77 -17.23
N HIS A 26 -11.06 -7.95 -16.90
CA HIS A 26 -10.49 -6.87 -17.71
C HIS A 26 -11.39 -5.66 -17.93
N TYR A 27 -12.59 -5.64 -17.35
CA TYR A 27 -13.48 -4.48 -17.41
C TYR A 27 -13.33 -3.60 -16.18
N ILE A 28 -13.41 -2.29 -16.39
CA ILE A 28 -13.53 -1.28 -15.31
C ILE A 28 -14.71 -0.38 -15.59
N GLU A 29 -15.33 0.14 -14.53
CA GLU A 29 -16.35 1.16 -14.63
C GLU A 29 -15.78 2.52 -14.19
N ILE A 30 -15.90 3.51 -15.06
CA ILE A 30 -15.55 4.89 -14.76
C ILE A 30 -16.81 5.73 -14.83
N ARG A 31 -17.21 6.30 -13.70
CA ARG A 31 -18.39 7.17 -13.64
C ARG A 31 -18.23 8.34 -14.60
N GLY A 32 -19.26 8.59 -15.42
CA GLY A 32 -19.28 9.61 -16.45
C GLY A 32 -18.71 9.18 -17.81
N ILE A 33 -18.00 8.04 -17.85
CA ILE A 33 -17.47 7.47 -19.10
C ILE A 33 -18.16 6.15 -19.42
N GLY A 34 -18.32 5.28 -18.43
CA GLY A 34 -18.96 3.97 -18.58
C GLY A 34 -18.01 2.80 -18.39
N ILE A 35 -18.38 1.66 -18.93
CA ILE A 35 -17.58 0.41 -18.86
C ILE A 35 -16.53 0.43 -19.97
N ILE A 36 -15.29 0.15 -19.57
CA ILE A 36 -14.12 0.12 -20.45
C ILE A 36 -13.51 -1.28 -20.43
N ASP A 37 -13.19 -1.82 -21.60
CA ASP A 37 -12.32 -2.98 -21.74
C ASP A 37 -10.86 -2.52 -21.74
N VAL A 38 -10.18 -2.75 -20.62
CA VAL A 38 -8.80 -2.31 -20.42
C VAL A 38 -7.84 -2.98 -21.39
N GLN A 39 -8.06 -4.25 -21.72
CA GLN A 39 -7.22 -4.97 -22.69
C GLN A 39 -7.34 -4.38 -24.09
N GLN A 40 -8.55 -4.03 -24.53
CA GLN A 40 -8.77 -3.43 -25.84
C GLN A 40 -8.20 -2.01 -25.92
N LEU A 41 -8.31 -1.24 -24.83
CA LEU A 41 -7.89 0.16 -24.84
C LEU A 41 -6.38 0.33 -24.64
N PHE A 42 -5.77 -0.48 -23.77
CA PHE A 42 -4.35 -0.32 -23.36
C PHE A 42 -3.46 -1.50 -23.77
N GLY A 43 -4.01 -2.56 -24.34
CA GLY A 43 -3.27 -3.75 -24.77
C GLY A 43 -3.12 -4.83 -23.70
N MET A 44 -2.61 -5.97 -24.10
CA MET A 44 -2.46 -7.15 -23.24
C MET A 44 -1.49 -6.91 -22.05
N GLY A 45 -0.53 -6.04 -22.20
CA GLY A 45 0.41 -5.70 -21.13
C GLY A 45 -0.22 -4.95 -19.95
N ALA A 46 -1.41 -4.39 -20.13
CA ALA A 46 -2.13 -3.66 -19.10
C ALA A 46 -2.99 -4.56 -18.19
N VAL A 47 -3.16 -5.82 -18.51
CA VAL A 47 -3.99 -6.79 -17.80
C VAL A 47 -3.22 -8.02 -17.40
N GLN A 48 -3.64 -8.66 -16.31
CA GLN A 48 -3.07 -9.89 -15.79
C GLN A 48 -4.19 -10.76 -15.25
N PHE A 49 -4.09 -12.09 -15.46
CA PHE A 49 -5.15 -13.02 -15.06
C PHE A 49 -5.26 -13.14 -13.54
N ASP A 50 -4.16 -13.33 -12.85
CA ASP A 50 -4.07 -13.41 -11.40
C ASP A 50 -2.77 -12.76 -10.91
N SER A 51 -2.70 -12.51 -9.62
CA SER A 51 -1.48 -12.02 -8.97
C SER A 51 -1.49 -12.36 -7.49
N ASP A 52 -0.30 -12.46 -6.89
CA ASP A 52 -0.13 -12.51 -5.45
C ASP A 52 -0.72 -11.26 -4.82
N ILE A 53 -1.34 -11.44 -3.66
CA ILE A 53 -1.78 -10.32 -2.83
C ILE A 53 -0.69 -10.07 -1.79
N GLU A 54 -0.08 -8.91 -1.84
CA GLU A 54 1.06 -8.54 -0.99
C GLU A 54 0.70 -7.54 0.12
N ILE A 55 -0.34 -6.73 -0.08
CA ILE A 55 -0.75 -5.67 0.84
C ILE A 55 -2.24 -5.39 0.69
N VAL A 56 -2.86 -5.02 1.78
CA VAL A 56 -4.23 -4.49 1.80
C VAL A 56 -4.19 -2.99 2.07
N ILE A 57 -4.76 -2.21 1.17
CA ILE A 57 -4.86 -0.75 1.29
C ILE A 57 -6.32 -0.38 1.48
N HIS A 58 -6.63 0.20 2.64
CA HIS A 58 -7.95 0.75 2.95
C HIS A 58 -7.98 2.23 2.63
N LEU A 59 -8.87 2.62 1.75
CA LEU A 59 -9.10 4.02 1.41
C LEU A 59 -10.29 4.54 2.20
N GLU A 60 -10.11 5.63 2.93
CA GLU A 60 -11.21 6.27 3.65
C GLU A 60 -11.20 7.78 3.43
N PRO A 61 -12.37 8.46 3.49
CA PRO A 61 -12.40 9.91 3.47
C PRO A 61 -11.57 10.50 4.64
N TRP A 62 -10.90 11.63 4.38
CA TRP A 62 -10.15 12.33 5.43
C TRP A 62 -11.09 12.67 6.60
N GLN A 63 -10.66 12.35 7.82
CA GLN A 63 -11.40 12.65 9.05
C GLN A 63 -10.56 13.61 9.90
N ASP A 64 -11.11 14.81 10.15
CA ASP A 64 -10.48 15.78 11.03
C ASP A 64 -10.42 15.24 12.46
N GLY A 65 -9.27 15.41 13.10
CA GLY A 65 -9.03 14.93 14.47
C GLY A 65 -8.68 13.44 14.57
N LYS A 66 -8.76 12.66 13.49
CA LYS A 66 -8.27 11.29 13.46
C LYS A 66 -6.75 11.28 13.34
N PHE A 67 -6.11 10.44 14.15
CA PHE A 67 -4.67 10.20 14.05
C PHE A 67 -4.38 9.31 12.83
N TYR A 68 -3.47 9.79 11.98
CA TYR A 68 -2.88 9.01 10.90
C TYR A 68 -1.40 8.79 11.18
N ASP A 69 -0.92 7.56 11.03
CA ASP A 69 0.47 7.24 11.27
C ASP A 69 1.39 8.04 10.34
N ARG A 70 2.29 8.82 10.93
CA ARG A 70 3.23 9.68 10.20
C ARG A 70 4.58 9.03 9.95
N LEU A 71 4.97 8.09 10.79
CA LEU A 71 6.28 7.46 10.74
C LEU A 71 6.25 6.09 10.07
N GLY A 72 5.14 5.37 10.18
CA GLY A 72 5.03 4.02 9.64
C GLY A 72 5.97 3.02 10.32
N LEU A 73 6.21 3.18 11.62
CA LEU A 73 7.08 2.29 12.40
C LEU A 73 6.39 0.96 12.71
N GLU A 74 5.10 1.02 13.01
CA GLU A 74 4.26 -0.13 13.29
C GLU A 74 3.29 -0.33 12.14
N GLY A 75 3.14 -1.56 11.69
CA GLY A 75 2.22 -1.93 10.64
C GLY A 75 1.04 -2.71 11.20
N ASP A 76 -0.17 -2.35 10.78
CA ASP A 76 -1.35 -3.17 10.99
C ASP A 76 -1.32 -4.38 10.05
N THR A 77 -2.09 -5.40 10.41
CA THR A 77 -2.30 -6.57 9.58
C THR A 77 -3.78 -6.80 9.32
N TYR A 78 -4.09 -7.41 8.19
CA TYR A 78 -5.42 -7.85 7.83
C TYR A 78 -5.37 -9.33 7.46
N THR A 79 -6.26 -10.13 8.05
CA THR A 79 -6.27 -11.58 7.84
C THR A 79 -7.30 -11.96 6.80
N ILE A 80 -6.86 -12.65 5.75
CA ILE A 80 -7.72 -13.21 4.70
C ILE A 80 -7.41 -14.70 4.60
N LEU A 81 -8.42 -15.55 4.69
CA LEU A 81 -8.29 -17.01 4.61
C LEU A 81 -7.17 -17.56 5.52
N GLY A 82 -7.01 -16.97 6.72
CA GLY A 82 -6.00 -17.38 7.69
C GLY A 82 -4.58 -16.88 7.40
N VAL A 83 -4.38 -16.06 6.37
CA VAL A 83 -3.09 -15.44 6.04
C VAL A 83 -3.11 -13.97 6.45
N GLN A 84 -2.12 -13.55 7.24
CA GLN A 84 -1.95 -12.16 7.63
C GLN A 84 -1.19 -11.39 6.56
N LEU A 85 -1.77 -10.27 6.12
CA LEU A 85 -1.17 -9.35 5.16
C LEU A 85 -0.90 -7.99 5.81
N PRO A 86 0.14 -7.29 5.38
CA PRO A 86 0.29 -5.88 5.74
C PRO A 86 -0.95 -5.09 5.36
N TYR A 87 -1.36 -4.19 6.26
CA TYR A 87 -2.55 -3.37 6.10
C TYR A 87 -2.22 -1.90 6.33
N VAL A 88 -2.67 -1.03 5.45
CA VAL A 88 -2.48 0.41 5.59
C VAL A 88 -3.77 1.16 5.28
N THR A 89 -4.08 2.16 6.08
CA THR A 89 -5.19 3.09 5.85
C THR A 89 -4.65 4.38 5.24
N ILE A 90 -5.14 4.72 4.06
CA ILE A 90 -4.78 5.96 3.35
C ILE A 90 -6.00 6.88 3.34
N PRO A 91 -5.89 8.10 3.96
CA PRO A 91 -6.96 9.08 3.90
C PRO A 91 -7.02 9.73 2.51
N VAL A 92 -8.23 9.82 1.97
CA VAL A 92 -8.52 10.41 0.67
C VAL A 92 -9.13 11.78 0.86
N ARG A 93 -8.60 12.80 0.20
CA ARG A 93 -9.17 14.15 0.12
C ARG A 93 -8.81 14.81 -1.21
N PRO A 94 -9.61 15.80 -1.67
CA PRO A 94 -9.29 16.55 -2.88
C PRO A 94 -7.88 17.14 -2.84
N GLY A 95 -7.19 17.12 -3.97
CA GLY A 95 -5.83 17.65 -4.12
C GLY A 95 -4.69 16.69 -3.78
N ARG A 96 -4.98 15.49 -3.26
CA ARG A 96 -3.95 14.45 -3.09
C ARG A 96 -3.84 13.57 -4.33
N ASN A 97 -2.63 13.27 -4.75
CA ASN A 97 -2.36 12.29 -5.81
C ASN A 97 -2.49 10.87 -5.24
N LEU A 98 -3.70 10.33 -5.24
CA LEU A 98 -3.99 9.01 -4.68
C LEU A 98 -3.22 7.89 -5.40
N ALA A 99 -3.13 7.93 -6.72
CA ALA A 99 -2.42 6.92 -7.50
C ALA A 99 -0.94 6.85 -7.11
N GLY A 100 -0.27 8.00 -7.01
CA GLY A 100 1.12 8.07 -6.56
C GLY A 100 1.32 7.59 -5.12
N ILE A 101 0.38 7.89 -4.23
CA ILE A 101 0.44 7.44 -2.83
C ILE A 101 0.30 5.92 -2.74
N VAL A 102 -0.63 5.32 -3.48
CA VAL A 102 -0.81 3.86 -3.54
C VAL A 102 0.45 3.17 -4.11
N GLU A 103 1.04 3.71 -5.15
CA GLU A 103 2.29 3.20 -5.72
C GLU A 103 3.42 3.22 -4.70
N ILE A 104 3.61 4.32 -3.98
CA ILE A 104 4.62 4.43 -2.92
C ILE A 104 4.35 3.45 -1.79
N ALA A 105 3.10 3.25 -1.39
CA ALA A 105 2.73 2.27 -0.36
C ALA A 105 3.13 0.85 -0.79
N ALA A 106 2.90 0.48 -2.04
CA ALA A 106 3.31 -0.81 -2.59
C ALA A 106 4.84 -0.97 -2.63
N MET A 107 5.56 0.06 -3.06
CA MET A 107 7.03 0.07 -3.10
C MET A 107 7.63 -0.03 -1.70
N LYS A 108 7.11 0.73 -0.73
CA LYS A 108 7.54 0.65 0.67
C LYS A 108 7.31 -0.74 1.25
N ASN A 109 6.16 -1.34 0.99
CA ASN A 109 5.85 -2.71 1.43
C ASN A 109 6.87 -3.72 0.88
N ARG A 110 7.26 -3.58 -0.38
CA ARG A 110 8.28 -4.43 -0.99
C ARG A 110 9.65 -4.26 -0.31
N GLN A 111 10.06 -3.04 -0.02
CA GLN A 111 11.29 -2.78 0.74
C GLN A 111 11.27 -3.45 2.12
N MET A 112 10.16 -3.35 2.84
CA MET A 112 10.01 -3.96 4.16
C MET A 112 10.09 -5.49 4.11
N ARG A 113 9.56 -6.13 3.06
CA ARG A 113 9.69 -7.57 2.83
C ARG A 113 11.14 -8.01 2.65
N TYR A 114 12.00 -7.16 2.11
CA TYR A 114 13.44 -7.39 1.98
C TYR A 114 14.26 -6.91 3.19
N GLY A 115 13.59 -6.56 4.30
CA GLY A 115 14.24 -6.22 5.56
C GLY A 115 14.60 -4.75 5.73
N TYR A 116 14.32 -3.88 4.75
CA TYR A 116 14.57 -2.45 4.87
C TYR A 116 13.34 -1.71 5.40
N ASN A 117 13.52 -0.93 6.47
CA ASN A 117 12.48 -0.06 7.02
C ASN A 117 13.03 1.36 7.15
N SER A 118 12.63 2.25 6.24
CA SER A 118 13.10 3.62 6.17
C SER A 118 12.76 4.45 7.42
N ALA A 119 11.62 4.20 8.05
CA ALA A 119 11.25 4.91 9.28
C ALA A 119 12.17 4.52 10.45
N ARG A 120 12.50 3.23 10.57
CA ARG A 120 13.43 2.74 11.59
C ARG A 120 14.85 3.25 11.36
N ASP A 121 15.31 3.27 10.13
CA ASP A 121 16.61 3.81 9.76
C ASP A 121 16.70 5.30 10.06
N PHE A 122 15.68 6.07 9.68
CA PHE A 122 15.59 7.49 10.01
C PHE A 122 15.64 7.76 11.52
N MET A 123 14.88 7.02 12.33
CA MET A 123 14.88 7.18 13.78
C MET A 123 16.24 6.86 14.39
N THR A 124 16.91 5.83 13.92
CA THR A 124 18.26 5.47 14.38
C THR A 124 19.28 6.59 14.08
N GLN A 125 19.22 7.18 12.90
CA GLN A 125 20.09 8.28 12.53
C GLN A 125 19.78 9.55 13.32
N PHE A 126 18.50 9.83 13.53
CA PHE A 126 18.05 10.97 14.32
C PHE A 126 18.54 10.87 15.76
N ASP A 127 18.38 9.73 16.42
CA ASP A 127 18.83 9.51 17.79
C ASP A 127 20.35 9.69 17.92
N LYS A 128 21.12 9.12 17.00
CA LYS A 128 22.59 9.30 16.94
C LYS A 128 22.97 10.79 16.86
N LYS A 129 22.26 11.53 16.01
CA LYS A 129 22.53 12.95 15.83
C LYS A 129 22.20 13.77 17.06
N MET A 130 21.11 13.46 17.73
CA MET A 130 20.73 14.10 18.98
C MET A 130 21.72 13.83 20.11
N ASP A 131 22.24 12.60 20.21
CA ASP A 131 23.27 12.24 21.19
C ASP A 131 24.59 12.98 20.93
N GLU A 132 25.01 13.12 19.68
CA GLU A 132 26.19 13.89 19.31
C GLU A 132 26.06 15.37 19.73
N LEU A 133 24.91 15.98 19.44
CA LEU A 133 24.63 17.37 19.82
C LEU A 133 24.61 17.55 21.33
N ALA A 134 24.05 16.61 22.08
CA ALA A 134 24.03 16.65 23.54
C ALA A 134 25.44 16.55 24.15
N ARG A 135 26.33 15.73 23.57
CA ARG A 135 27.75 15.64 24.00
C ARG A 135 28.49 16.93 23.74
N GLN A 136 28.34 17.50 22.53
CA GLN A 136 28.98 18.78 22.18
C GLN A 136 28.53 19.94 23.06
N ALA A 137 27.26 19.94 23.48
CA ALA A 137 26.73 20.97 24.38
C ALA A 137 27.35 20.88 25.80
N LYS A 138 27.64 19.66 26.28
CA LYS A 138 28.30 19.44 27.58
C LYS A 138 29.78 19.80 27.57
N GLU A 139 30.46 19.60 26.45
CA GLU A 139 31.90 19.96 26.33
C GLU A 139 32.16 21.46 26.23
N LYS A 140 31.12 22.25 25.92
CA LYS A 140 31.22 23.73 25.83
C LYS A 140 30.86 24.45 27.15
N GLN A 141 30.48 23.71 28.17
CA GLN A 141 30.24 24.26 29.52
C GLN A 141 31.45 24.04 30.42
#